data_d3fb768a8f9727ff00dca77ecc812431
#
_entry.id   d3fb768a8f9727ff00dca77ecc812431
#
_cell.length_a   1.000
_cell.length_b   1.000
_cell.length_c   1.000
_cell.angle_alpha   90.00
_cell.angle_beta   90.00
_cell.angle_gamma   90.00
#
_symmetry.space_group_name_H-M   'P 1'
#
loop_
_entity.id
_entity.type
_entity.pdbx_description
1 polymer ?
#
loop_
_entity_poly.entity_id
_entity_poly.type
_entity_poly.pdbx_seq_one_letter_code
_entity_poly.pdbx_strand_id
1 'polypeptide(L)'
;DGGMQWVIINDYPVFAGYTLSKVSIAIKIETGYPRVPLDMAYFYPFLQRLDHKPINATCAQNIDNRPFQRWSRHRTAQNPWRVGVDDLSTHMALVDFWFQQEFLKNPNGIAA
;
A
#
# COMPACT_ATOMS: atom_id res chain seq x y z
N ASP A 1 -5.63 -4.64 -19.08
CA ASP A 1 -7.00 -4.85 -19.37
C ASP A 1 -7.78 -3.57 -19.07
N GLY A 2 -8.63 -3.16 -20.01
CA GLY A 2 -9.49 -2.02 -19.83
C GLY A 2 -8.80 -0.70 -19.53
N GLY A 3 -7.52 -0.58 -19.83
CA GLY A 3 -6.78 0.65 -19.58
C GLY A 3 -6.14 0.73 -18.20
N MET A 4 -6.27 -0.33 -17.40
CA MET A 4 -5.59 -0.40 -16.11
C MET A 4 -4.35 -1.27 -16.19
N GLN A 5 -3.31 -0.85 -15.50
CA GLN A 5 -2.06 -1.58 -15.45
C GLN A 5 -1.62 -1.72 -14.02
N TRP A 6 -0.76 -2.70 -13.75
CA TRP A 6 -0.16 -2.91 -12.45
C TRP A 6 1.34 -2.77 -12.55
N VAL A 7 1.93 -2.03 -11.64
CA VAL A 7 3.37 -2.02 -11.44
C VAL A 7 3.65 -2.91 -10.25
N ILE A 8 4.52 -3.91 -10.45
CA ILE A 8 4.90 -4.82 -9.37
C ILE A 8 6.39 -4.61 -9.11
N ILE A 9 6.72 -4.25 -7.88
CA ILE A 9 8.10 -4.04 -7.45
C ILE A 9 8.44 -5.16 -6.49
N ASN A 10 9.41 -5.99 -6.86
CA ASN A 10 9.84 -7.12 -6.03
C ASN A 10 10.88 -6.67 -5.02
N ASP A 11 10.96 -7.42 -3.91
CA ASP A 11 11.96 -7.19 -2.86
C ASP A 11 11.91 -5.77 -2.29
N TYR A 12 10.70 -5.22 -2.19
CA TYR A 12 10.52 -3.90 -1.64
C TYR A 12 10.70 -3.96 -0.11
N PRO A 13 11.57 -3.11 0.46
CA PRO A 13 11.84 -3.17 1.90
C PRO A 13 10.65 -2.71 2.72
N VAL A 14 10.38 -3.43 3.80
CA VAL A 14 9.29 -3.14 4.72
C VAL A 14 9.86 -2.53 5.99
N PHE A 15 9.16 -1.54 6.52
CA PHE A 15 9.53 -0.91 7.79
C PHE A 15 9.51 -1.94 8.92
N ALA A 16 10.35 -1.73 9.93
CA ALA A 16 10.46 -2.65 11.07
C ALA A 16 9.11 -2.79 11.80
N GLY A 17 8.86 -3.98 12.33
CA GLY A 17 7.65 -4.28 13.09
C GLY A 17 6.73 -5.28 12.42
N TYR A 18 7.07 -5.71 11.21
CA TYR A 18 6.30 -6.69 10.44
C TYR A 18 7.08 -8.00 10.34
N THR A 19 6.36 -9.08 9.99
CA THR A 19 6.95 -10.42 9.95
C THR A 19 7.91 -10.63 8.79
N LEU A 20 7.82 -9.79 7.76
CA LEU A 20 8.69 -9.87 6.60
C LEU A 20 9.49 -8.57 6.46
N SER A 21 10.72 -8.67 6.01
CA SER A 21 11.57 -7.51 5.77
C SER A 21 11.47 -7.01 4.34
N LYS A 22 10.95 -7.84 3.44
CA LYS A 22 10.76 -7.50 2.02
C LYS A 22 9.50 -8.15 1.52
N VAL A 23 8.85 -7.49 0.58
CA VAL A 23 7.64 -8.02 -0.09
C VAL A 23 7.64 -7.57 -1.54
N SER A 24 6.80 -8.21 -2.35
CA SER A 24 6.43 -7.61 -3.63
C SER A 24 5.30 -6.63 -3.37
N ILE A 25 5.40 -5.45 -3.96
CA ILE A 25 4.34 -4.45 -3.86
C ILE A 25 3.74 -4.24 -5.24
N ALA A 26 2.42 -4.19 -5.32
CA ALA A 26 1.70 -3.88 -6.55
C ALA A 26 0.98 -2.55 -6.38
N ILE A 27 1.07 -1.71 -7.39
CA ILE A 27 0.39 -0.42 -7.44
C ILE A 27 -0.42 -0.39 -8.73
N LYS A 28 -1.69 -0.04 -8.60
CA LYS A 28 -2.61 0.03 -9.73
C LYS A 28 -2.43 1.36 -10.46
N ILE A 29 -2.14 1.29 -11.75
CA ILE A 29 -1.97 2.47 -12.58
C ILE A 29 -3.20 2.58 -13.49
N GLU A 30 -4.05 3.56 -13.23
CA GLU A 30 -5.25 3.76 -14.04
C GLU A 30 -4.95 4.63 -15.25
N THR A 31 -5.79 4.49 -16.28
CA THR A 31 -5.69 5.34 -17.46
C THR A 31 -5.72 6.80 -17.07
N GLY A 32 -4.81 7.58 -17.60
CA GLY A 32 -4.72 9.00 -17.28
C GLY A 32 -3.63 9.35 -16.29
N TYR A 33 -3.00 8.33 -15.66
CA TYR A 33 -1.84 8.58 -14.82
C TYR A 33 -0.78 9.36 -15.64
N PRO A 34 -0.12 10.38 -15.10
CA PRO A 34 -0.12 10.81 -13.68
C PRO A 34 -1.15 11.90 -13.31
N ARG A 35 -2.07 12.21 -14.19
CA ARG A 35 -3.14 13.15 -13.84
C ARG A 35 -4.14 12.48 -12.89
N VAL A 36 -4.44 11.21 -13.14
CA VAL A 36 -5.28 10.40 -12.27
C VAL A 36 -4.43 9.91 -11.12
N PRO A 37 -4.90 10.03 -9.87
CA PRO A 37 -4.09 9.68 -8.71
C PRO A 37 -3.82 8.18 -8.60
N LEU A 38 -2.72 7.86 -7.93
CA LEU A 38 -2.49 6.52 -7.41
C LEU A 38 -3.12 6.43 -6.02
N ASP A 39 -3.61 5.25 -5.68
CA ASP A 39 -4.31 5.04 -4.42
C ASP A 39 -4.03 3.64 -3.90
N MET A 40 -4.06 3.46 -2.58
CA MET A 40 -3.88 2.18 -1.92
C MET A 40 -2.51 1.53 -2.23
N ALA A 41 -2.33 0.33 -1.69
CA ALA A 41 -1.15 -0.51 -1.96
C ALA A 41 -1.51 -1.96 -1.73
N TYR A 42 -0.78 -2.87 -2.41
CA TYR A 42 -1.04 -4.30 -2.36
C TYR A 42 0.27 -5.02 -2.14
N PHE A 43 0.30 -5.97 -1.22
CA PHE A 43 1.53 -6.64 -0.82
C PHE A 43 1.42 -8.15 -0.94
N TYR A 44 2.49 -8.79 -1.37
CA TYR A 44 2.59 -10.24 -1.44
C TYR A 44 3.97 -10.69 -0.96
N PRO A 45 4.09 -11.66 -0.05
CA PRO A 45 3.01 -12.31 0.70
C PRO A 45 2.34 -11.35 1.69
N PHE A 46 1.28 -11.80 2.34
CA PHE A 46 0.60 -10.99 3.35
C PHE A 46 1.54 -10.58 4.46
N LEU A 47 1.50 -9.30 4.82
CA LEU A 47 2.21 -8.79 5.99
C LEU A 47 1.40 -9.05 7.25
N GLN A 48 2.11 -9.35 8.32
CA GLN A 48 1.55 -9.45 9.66
C GLN A 48 2.45 -8.66 10.60
N ARG A 49 1.86 -8.14 11.66
CA ARG A 49 2.62 -7.44 12.67
C ARG A 49 3.32 -8.46 13.58
N LEU A 50 4.52 -8.13 14.01
CA LEU A 50 5.26 -8.99 14.93
C LEU A 50 4.57 -9.15 16.28
N ASP A 51 3.76 -8.16 16.67
CA ASP A 51 3.01 -8.22 17.93
C ASP A 51 1.74 -9.05 17.82
N HIS A 52 1.48 -9.67 16.66
CA HIS A 52 0.32 -10.51 16.39
C HIS A 52 -1.01 -9.75 16.41
N LYS A 53 -0.98 -8.43 16.40
CA LYS A 53 -2.20 -7.62 16.31
C LYS A 53 -2.64 -7.54 14.86
N PRO A 54 -3.96 -7.51 14.58
CA PRO A 54 -4.43 -7.41 13.19
C PRO A 54 -4.13 -6.04 12.60
N ILE A 55 -3.92 -6.04 11.28
CA ILE A 55 -3.75 -4.79 10.52
C ILE A 55 -5.12 -4.38 10.03
N ASN A 56 -5.51 -3.13 10.31
CA ASN A 56 -6.82 -2.62 9.97
C ASN A 56 -7.01 -2.47 8.46
N ALA A 57 -8.25 -2.67 7.99
CA ALA A 57 -8.67 -2.39 6.61
C ALA A 57 -7.81 -3.09 5.56
N THR A 58 -7.65 -4.40 5.69
CA THR A 58 -6.96 -5.23 4.71
C THR A 58 -7.87 -6.34 4.21
N CYS A 59 -7.64 -6.79 2.99
CA CYS A 59 -8.32 -7.96 2.44
C CYS A 59 -7.49 -8.55 1.31
N ALA A 60 -7.87 -9.75 0.88
CA ALA A 60 -7.17 -10.42 -0.21
C ALA A 60 -7.69 -9.95 -1.57
N GLN A 61 -6.80 -9.83 -2.53
CA GLN A 61 -7.16 -9.55 -3.92
C GLN A 61 -6.16 -10.25 -4.84
N ASN A 62 -6.67 -11.02 -5.80
CA ASN A 62 -5.81 -11.69 -6.77
C ASN A 62 -5.25 -10.69 -7.77
N ILE A 63 -3.93 -10.70 -7.92
CA ILE A 63 -3.20 -9.91 -8.90
C ILE A 63 -2.13 -10.81 -9.47
N ASP A 64 -2.07 -10.94 -10.79
CA ASP A 64 -1.05 -11.78 -11.45
C ASP A 64 -1.07 -13.20 -10.89
N ASN A 65 -2.28 -13.75 -10.72
CA ASN A 65 -2.54 -15.11 -10.22
C ASN A 65 -2.02 -15.39 -8.81
N ARG A 66 -1.83 -14.35 -7.99
CA ARG A 66 -1.37 -14.49 -6.61
C ARG A 66 -2.28 -13.67 -5.70
N PRO A 67 -2.51 -14.14 -4.46
CA PRO A 67 -3.33 -13.40 -3.49
C PRO A 67 -2.50 -12.30 -2.82
N PHE A 68 -2.66 -11.08 -3.31
CA PHE A 68 -2.04 -9.92 -2.68
C PHE A 68 -2.92 -9.43 -1.54
N GLN A 69 -2.29 -8.88 -0.51
CA GLN A 69 -2.98 -8.23 0.60
C GLN A 69 -3.22 -6.77 0.25
N ARG A 70 -4.49 -6.39 0.10
CA ARG A 70 -4.85 -5.01 -0.19
C ARG A 70 -4.92 -4.21 1.10
N TRP A 71 -4.16 -3.13 1.15
CA TRP A 71 -4.25 -2.16 2.23
C TRP A 71 -5.11 -1.00 1.75
N SER A 72 -6.30 -0.86 2.33
CA SER A 72 -7.23 0.21 1.96
C SER A 72 -6.81 1.49 2.67
N ARG A 73 -5.94 2.23 2.02
CA ARG A 73 -5.45 3.53 2.49
C ARG A 73 -5.70 4.53 1.37
N HIS A 74 -6.28 5.67 1.72
CA HIS A 74 -6.69 6.66 0.74
C HIS A 74 -6.05 8.00 1.03
N ARG A 75 -5.90 8.81 -0.01
CA ARG A 75 -5.45 10.18 0.16
C ARG A 75 -6.54 10.99 0.82
N THR A 76 -6.13 12.03 1.56
CA THR A 76 -7.03 12.86 2.33
C THR A 76 -6.98 14.31 1.83
N ALA A 77 -7.86 15.15 2.38
CA ALA A 77 -7.85 16.58 2.06
C ALA A 77 -6.54 17.25 2.49
N GLN A 78 -5.87 16.72 3.52
CA GLN A 78 -4.58 17.23 3.97
C GLN A 78 -3.41 16.71 3.14
N ASN A 79 -3.65 15.65 2.36
CA ASN A 79 -2.62 15.04 1.53
C ASN A 79 -3.20 14.62 0.18
N PRO A 80 -3.69 15.59 -0.61
CA PRO A 80 -4.32 15.29 -1.90
C PRO A 80 -3.27 14.95 -2.95
N TRP A 81 -3.74 14.32 -4.03
CA TRP A 81 -2.90 14.13 -5.21
C TRP A 81 -2.71 15.47 -5.91
N ARG A 82 -1.46 15.85 -6.18
CA ARG A 82 -1.13 17.11 -6.83
C ARG A 82 -0.66 16.83 -8.26
N VAL A 83 -1.49 17.19 -9.22
CA VAL A 83 -1.18 16.98 -10.64
C VAL A 83 0.06 17.78 -11.01
N GLY A 84 1.00 17.12 -11.71
CA GLY A 84 2.27 17.72 -12.10
C GLY A 84 3.35 17.66 -11.03
N VAL A 85 3.00 17.19 -9.83
CA VAL A 85 3.95 17.04 -8.70
C VAL A 85 4.03 15.60 -8.27
N ASP A 86 2.88 14.94 -8.07
CA ASP A 86 2.85 13.58 -7.55
C ASP A 86 2.98 12.56 -8.68
N ASP A 87 3.66 11.46 -8.38
CA ASP A 87 3.89 10.34 -9.29
C ASP A 87 4.11 9.07 -8.48
N LEU A 88 4.59 8.02 -9.12
CA LEU A 88 4.83 6.75 -8.44
C LEU A 88 5.82 6.91 -7.28
N SER A 89 6.87 7.71 -7.44
CA SER A 89 7.88 7.87 -6.40
C SER A 89 7.30 8.54 -5.16
N THR A 90 6.46 9.57 -5.32
CA THR A 90 5.82 10.20 -4.17
C THR A 90 4.79 9.30 -3.52
N HIS A 91 4.13 8.45 -4.32
CA HIS A 91 3.20 7.47 -3.77
C HIS A 91 3.94 6.42 -2.94
N MET A 92 5.12 5.98 -3.39
CA MET A 92 5.91 5.01 -2.63
C MET A 92 6.38 5.60 -1.30
N ALA A 93 6.71 6.90 -1.27
CA ALA A 93 7.03 7.57 0.00
C ALA A 93 5.83 7.54 0.96
N LEU A 94 4.63 7.71 0.41
CA LEU A 94 3.41 7.63 1.23
C LEU A 94 3.18 6.21 1.75
N VAL A 95 3.46 5.19 0.92
CA VAL A 95 3.36 3.80 1.37
C VAL A 95 4.29 3.54 2.54
N ASP A 96 5.53 4.04 2.49
CA ASP A 96 6.47 3.90 3.61
C ASP A 96 5.90 4.53 4.88
N PHE A 97 5.26 5.67 4.73
CA PHE A 97 4.60 6.33 5.85
C PHE A 97 3.47 5.47 6.41
N TRP A 98 2.70 4.79 5.56
CA TRP A 98 1.61 3.92 6.00
C TRP A 98 2.11 2.76 6.86
N PHE A 99 3.29 2.21 6.57
CA PHE A 99 3.88 1.17 7.41
C PHE A 99 4.08 1.65 8.85
N GLN A 100 4.58 2.88 9.00
CA GLN A 100 4.81 3.46 10.33
C GLN A 100 3.49 3.86 10.99
N GLN A 101 2.60 4.44 10.20
CA GLN A 101 1.34 4.96 10.70
C GLN A 101 0.46 3.87 11.31
N GLU A 102 0.58 2.63 10.81
CA GLU A 102 -0.18 1.52 11.35
C GLU A 102 0.04 1.36 12.86
N PHE A 103 1.29 1.47 13.31
CA PHE A 103 1.61 1.35 14.73
C PHE A 103 1.23 2.59 15.53
N LEU A 104 1.26 3.75 14.91
CA LEU A 104 0.89 5.00 15.59
C LEU A 104 -0.61 5.12 15.78
N LYS A 105 -1.39 4.76 14.75
CA LYS A 105 -2.84 4.86 14.80
C LYS A 105 -3.49 3.68 15.49
N ASN A 106 -2.90 2.49 15.35
CA ASN A 106 -3.48 1.25 15.85
C ASN A 106 -2.46 0.51 16.69
N PRO A 107 -2.02 1.09 17.82
CA PRO A 107 -0.98 0.45 18.64
C PRO A 107 -1.39 -0.91 19.16
N ASN A 108 -2.71 -1.15 19.28
CA ASN A 108 -3.25 -2.43 19.73
C ASN A 108 -3.88 -3.22 18.59
N GLY A 109 -3.56 -2.88 17.33
CA GLY A 109 -4.12 -3.51 16.17
C GLY A 109 -5.31 -2.75 15.62
N ILE A 110 -6.50 -3.36 15.59
CA ILE A 110 -7.69 -2.72 15.05
C ILE A 110 -8.04 -1.51 15.91
N ALA A 111 -8.34 -0.38 15.25
CA ALA A 111 -8.77 0.82 15.94
C ALA A 111 -10.06 0.54 16.71
N ALA A 112 -10.09 0.97 17.93
CA ALA A 112 -11.25 0.74 18.80
C ALA A 112 -12.42 1.63 18.36
#